data_0b858fd094d5346a9ec4783fd3710866
#
_entry.id   0b858fd094d5346a9ec4783fd3710866
#
_cell.length_a   1.000
_cell.length_b   1.000
_cell.length_c   1.000
_cell.angle_alpha   90.00
_cell.angle_beta   90.00
_cell.angle_gamma   90.00
#
_symmetry.space_group_name_H-M   'P 1'
#
loop_
_entity.id
_entity.type
_entity.pdbx_description
1 polymer ?
#
loop_
_entity_poly.entity_id
_entity_poly.type
_entity_poly.pdbx_seq_one_letter_code
_entity_poly.pdbx_strand_id
1 'polypeptide(L)'
;ESRLKAVREAIGPDVDIIIENHSFTDAQSSTQIGLMAKKYDIFYFEEPTTPTPQLSKYVHDNTGLAIANGERIYTRWQYADYFKENAIQVIQPDIGTCGGITEVKKVCDMAYVYDVGVQVHACGSPISTAAALQIEAAIPNFVIHEHHTYALSPYNRELCIYDYQPEHGRY
;
A
#
# COMPACT_ATOMS: atom_id res chain seq x y z
N GLU A 1 9.23 -1.33 19.06
CA GLU A 1 9.97 -0.06 19.20
C GLU A 1 11.44 -0.20 18.82
N SER A 2 12.18 -1.16 19.36
CA SER A 2 13.63 -1.35 19.09
C SER A 2 13.95 -1.51 17.61
N ARG A 3 13.11 -2.24 16.84
CA ARG A 3 13.29 -2.42 15.40
C ARG A 3 13.16 -1.10 14.63
N LEU A 4 12.10 -0.33 14.89
CA LEU A 4 11.89 0.97 14.21
C LEU A 4 13.03 1.95 14.52
N LYS A 5 13.49 1.96 15.78
CA LYS A 5 14.65 2.76 16.16
C LYS A 5 15.89 2.37 15.35
N ALA A 6 16.21 1.07 15.31
CA ALA A 6 17.37 0.57 14.57
C ALA A 6 17.30 0.86 13.07
N VAL A 7 16.11 0.72 12.46
CA VAL A 7 15.89 1.05 11.05
C VAL A 7 16.13 2.53 10.81
N ARG A 8 15.49 3.42 11.59
CA ARG A 8 15.64 4.87 11.43
C ARG A 8 17.08 5.34 11.63
N GLU A 9 17.78 4.76 12.61
CA GLU A 9 19.21 5.05 12.84
C GLU A 9 20.10 4.59 11.67
N ALA A 10 19.76 3.48 11.04
CA ALA A 10 20.53 2.93 9.92
C ALA A 10 20.32 3.66 8.59
N ILE A 11 19.08 4.06 8.28
CA ILE A 11 18.73 4.69 6.99
C ILE A 11 18.80 6.22 7.01
N GLY A 12 18.90 6.84 8.19
CA GLY A 12 18.89 8.30 8.31
C GLY A 12 17.50 8.93 8.15
N PRO A 13 17.40 10.28 8.11
CA PRO A 13 16.13 10.98 8.05
C PRO A 13 15.50 11.05 6.65
N ASP A 14 16.26 10.80 5.58
CA ASP A 14 15.86 11.11 4.21
C ASP A 14 15.18 9.92 3.49
N VAL A 15 15.04 8.78 4.16
CA VAL A 15 14.37 7.58 3.64
C VAL A 15 13.10 7.32 4.42
N ASP A 16 11.97 7.24 3.73
CA ASP A 16 10.68 6.98 4.36
C ASP A 16 10.60 5.57 4.97
N ILE A 17 9.81 5.45 6.03
CA ILE A 17 9.49 4.17 6.67
C ILE A 17 8.00 3.90 6.52
N ILE A 18 7.67 2.75 5.98
CA ILE A 18 6.33 2.19 5.99
C ILE A 18 6.27 1.11 7.07
N ILE A 19 5.21 1.09 7.86
CA ILE A 19 4.92 -0.03 8.76
C ILE A 19 3.83 -0.87 8.09
N GLU A 20 4.08 -2.15 7.96
CA GLU A 20 3.09 -3.12 7.53
C GLU A 20 2.78 -4.10 8.66
N ASN A 21 1.49 -4.30 8.94
CA ASN A 21 1.00 -5.29 9.92
C ASN A 21 0.29 -6.48 9.28
N HIS A 22 0.06 -6.44 7.97
CA HIS A 22 -0.56 -7.52 7.21
C HIS A 22 -1.87 -8.04 7.85
N SER A 23 -2.65 -7.13 8.42
CA SER A 23 -3.93 -7.40 9.12
C SER A 23 -3.85 -8.31 10.37
N PHE A 24 -2.65 -8.54 10.93
CA PHE A 24 -2.47 -9.47 12.05
C PHE A 24 -2.76 -8.88 13.44
N THR A 25 -3.06 -7.59 13.54
CA THR A 25 -3.34 -6.93 14.82
C THR A 25 -4.78 -6.42 14.91
N ASP A 26 -5.29 -6.33 16.12
CA ASP A 26 -6.56 -5.65 16.41
C ASP A 26 -6.39 -4.12 16.43
N ALA A 27 -7.50 -3.37 16.38
CA ALA A 27 -7.47 -1.92 16.29
C ALA A 27 -6.82 -1.23 17.50
N GLN A 28 -6.97 -1.79 18.70
CA GLN A 28 -6.35 -1.24 19.91
C GLN A 28 -4.84 -1.41 19.88
N SER A 29 -4.38 -2.62 19.59
CA SER A 29 -2.94 -2.92 19.45
C SER A 29 -2.30 -2.11 18.35
N SER A 30 -2.96 -1.96 17.21
CA SER A 30 -2.49 -1.14 16.09
C SER A 30 -2.41 0.34 16.45
N THR A 31 -3.39 0.85 17.21
CA THR A 31 -3.32 2.22 17.73
C THR A 31 -2.10 2.42 18.65
N GLN A 32 -1.82 1.48 19.53
CA GLN A 32 -0.62 1.54 20.38
C GLN A 32 0.67 1.52 19.57
N ILE A 33 0.74 0.64 18.56
CA ILE A 33 1.89 0.58 17.63
C ILE A 33 2.03 1.91 16.91
N GLY A 34 0.97 2.45 16.33
CA GLY A 34 0.98 3.69 15.58
C GLY A 34 1.43 4.89 16.43
N LEU A 35 0.89 5.04 17.65
CA LEU A 35 1.29 6.11 18.56
C LEU A 35 2.77 6.02 18.95
N MET A 36 3.26 4.82 19.22
CA MET A 36 4.68 4.58 19.52
C MET A 36 5.57 4.86 18.30
N ALA A 37 5.08 4.59 17.10
CA ALA A 37 5.82 4.71 15.86
C ALA A 37 5.94 6.17 15.36
N LYS A 38 5.04 7.07 15.71
CA LYS A 38 5.00 8.47 15.21
C LYS A 38 6.34 9.21 15.31
N LYS A 39 7.11 8.99 16.38
CA LYS A 39 8.42 9.63 16.58
C LYS A 39 9.49 9.19 15.58
N TYR A 40 9.20 8.17 14.77
CA TYR A 40 10.12 7.66 13.74
C TYR A 40 9.78 8.14 12.34
N ASP A 41 8.87 9.09 12.19
CA ASP A 41 8.45 9.67 10.92
C ASP A 41 7.99 8.60 9.93
N ILE A 42 6.78 8.06 10.20
CA ILE A 42 6.18 6.98 9.41
C ILE A 42 5.39 7.58 8.26
N PHE A 43 5.68 7.16 7.04
CA PHE A 43 5.02 7.62 5.84
C PHE A 43 3.55 7.18 5.81
N TYR A 44 3.29 5.91 5.99
CA TYR A 44 1.95 5.37 6.25
C TYR A 44 2.01 4.05 7.02
N PHE A 45 0.85 3.66 7.56
CA PHE A 45 0.66 2.41 8.27
C PHE A 45 -0.25 1.50 7.42
N GLU A 46 0.34 0.45 6.86
CA GLU A 46 -0.31 -0.50 5.98
C GLU A 46 -0.96 -1.62 6.77
N GLU A 47 -2.19 -1.97 6.36
CA GLU A 47 -2.98 -3.06 6.92
C GLU A 47 -2.90 -3.17 8.46
N PRO A 48 -3.18 -2.07 9.19
CA PRO A 48 -3.08 -2.09 10.64
C PRO A 48 -4.03 -3.11 11.29
N THR A 49 -5.17 -3.41 10.64
CA THR A 49 -6.20 -4.33 11.13
C THR A 49 -6.80 -5.11 9.97
N THR A 50 -7.72 -6.03 10.28
CA THR A 50 -8.66 -6.54 9.26
C THR A 50 -9.28 -5.36 8.51
N PRO A 51 -9.23 -5.33 7.17
CA PRO A 51 -9.62 -4.16 6.40
C PRO A 51 -11.15 -3.99 6.40
N THR A 52 -11.62 -3.11 7.26
CA THR A 52 -12.97 -2.55 7.25
C THR A 52 -12.88 -1.04 7.37
N PRO A 53 -13.81 -0.26 6.78
CA PRO A 53 -13.77 1.20 6.89
C PRO A 53 -13.71 1.68 8.34
N GLN A 54 -14.51 1.08 9.22
CA GLN A 54 -14.62 1.47 10.63
C GLN A 54 -13.32 1.24 11.41
N LEU A 55 -12.65 0.09 11.21
CA LEU A 55 -11.39 -0.21 11.91
C LEU A 55 -10.24 0.62 11.37
N SER A 56 -10.14 0.78 10.05
CA SER A 56 -9.14 1.65 9.42
C SER A 56 -9.27 3.09 9.91
N LYS A 57 -10.50 3.63 9.89
CA LYS A 57 -10.79 4.96 10.42
C LYS A 57 -10.47 5.09 11.90
N TYR A 58 -10.81 4.08 12.71
CA TYR A 58 -10.49 4.10 14.15
C TYR A 58 -8.98 4.26 14.38
N VAL A 59 -8.15 3.51 13.67
CA VAL A 59 -6.69 3.64 13.81
C VAL A 59 -6.21 4.99 13.32
N HIS A 60 -6.71 5.47 12.17
CA HIS A 60 -6.39 6.80 11.65
C HIS A 60 -6.70 7.90 12.67
N ASP A 61 -7.95 7.96 13.14
CA ASP A 61 -8.41 9.02 14.04
C ASP A 61 -7.66 9.04 15.38
N ASN A 62 -7.24 7.88 15.88
CA ASN A 62 -6.54 7.77 17.17
C ASN A 62 -5.01 7.90 17.06
N THR A 63 -4.45 7.78 15.86
CA THR A 63 -2.99 7.91 15.65
C THR A 63 -2.61 9.15 14.87
N GLY A 64 -3.46 9.61 13.96
CA GLY A 64 -3.14 10.63 12.96
C GLY A 64 -2.14 10.16 11.91
N LEU A 65 -1.87 8.86 11.80
CA LEU A 65 -1.08 8.29 10.72
C LEU A 65 -1.96 8.09 9.49
N ALA A 66 -1.38 8.28 8.31
CA ALA A 66 -2.00 7.84 7.08
C ALA A 66 -2.16 6.31 7.10
N ILE A 67 -3.32 5.81 6.72
CA ILE A 67 -3.61 4.37 6.62
C ILE A 67 -3.60 3.96 5.16
N ALA A 68 -2.91 2.87 4.88
CA ALA A 68 -2.91 2.21 3.57
C ALA A 68 -3.57 0.83 3.67
N ASN A 69 -4.46 0.53 2.74
CA ASN A 69 -5.11 -0.78 2.61
C ASN A 69 -5.47 -1.04 1.14
N GLY A 70 -5.53 -2.29 0.73
CA GLY A 70 -6.04 -2.53 -0.61
C GLY A 70 -5.93 -3.94 -1.15
N GLU A 71 -4.92 -4.70 -0.81
CA GLU A 71 -4.72 -6.06 -1.33
C GLU A 71 -5.89 -7.02 -1.03
N ARG A 72 -6.65 -6.71 0.03
CA ARG A 72 -7.84 -7.46 0.49
C ARG A 72 -9.15 -6.70 0.29
N ILE A 73 -9.16 -5.63 -0.50
CA ILE A 73 -10.36 -4.84 -0.83
C ILE A 73 -10.61 -4.98 -2.34
N TYR A 74 -11.78 -5.43 -2.70
CA TYR A 74 -12.07 -5.81 -4.08
C TYR A 74 -13.13 -4.91 -4.69
N THR A 75 -12.89 -4.48 -5.91
CA THR A 75 -13.76 -3.64 -6.73
C THR A 75 -14.10 -2.28 -6.13
N ARG A 76 -14.54 -1.36 -6.98
CA ARG A 76 -14.98 0.00 -6.58
C ARG A 76 -16.12 0.00 -5.55
N TRP A 77 -16.91 -1.07 -5.50
CA TRP A 77 -18.04 -1.17 -4.59
C TRP A 77 -17.60 -1.27 -3.13
N GLN A 78 -16.55 -2.04 -2.83
CA GLN A 78 -15.98 -2.10 -1.49
C GLN A 78 -15.19 -0.83 -1.16
N TYR A 79 -14.40 -0.29 -2.10
CA TYR A 79 -13.64 0.94 -1.89
C TYR A 79 -14.53 2.16 -1.61
N ALA A 80 -15.74 2.21 -2.17
CA ALA A 80 -16.64 3.36 -2.02
C ALA A 80 -16.92 3.73 -0.56
N ASP A 81 -17.07 2.75 0.33
CA ASP A 81 -17.34 3.00 1.74
C ASP A 81 -16.10 3.53 2.49
N TYR A 82 -14.90 3.07 2.12
CA TYR A 82 -13.66 3.64 2.64
C TYR A 82 -13.50 5.12 2.29
N PHE A 83 -13.80 5.49 1.07
CA PHE A 83 -13.71 6.88 0.63
C PHE A 83 -14.75 7.77 1.33
N LYS A 84 -16.01 7.34 1.40
CA LYS A 84 -17.08 8.08 2.09
C LYS A 84 -16.78 8.35 3.56
N GLU A 85 -16.15 7.40 4.24
CA GLU A 85 -15.83 7.51 5.67
C GLU A 85 -14.46 8.18 5.91
N ASN A 86 -13.72 8.55 4.88
CA ASN A 86 -12.33 9.02 4.99
C ASN A 86 -11.46 8.04 5.81
N ALA A 87 -11.62 6.76 5.53
CA ALA A 87 -11.03 5.68 6.33
C ALA A 87 -9.63 5.24 5.83
N ILE A 88 -9.17 5.80 4.71
CA ILE A 88 -7.94 5.39 4.03
C ILE A 88 -7.34 6.59 3.31
N GLN A 89 -6.01 6.74 3.36
CA GLN A 89 -5.29 7.83 2.71
C GLN A 89 -4.42 7.36 1.55
N VAL A 90 -4.12 6.06 1.52
CA VAL A 90 -3.46 5.40 0.40
C VAL A 90 -4.21 4.10 0.08
N ILE A 91 -4.61 3.91 -1.17
CA ILE A 91 -5.17 2.63 -1.61
C ILE A 91 -4.11 1.75 -2.25
N GLN A 92 -4.23 0.44 -2.05
CA GLN A 92 -3.28 -0.56 -2.54
C GLN A 92 -4.00 -1.70 -3.30
N PRO A 93 -4.75 -1.36 -4.38
CA PRO A 93 -5.47 -2.39 -5.12
C PRO A 93 -4.52 -3.34 -5.83
N ASP A 94 -4.74 -4.63 -5.69
CA ASP A 94 -4.06 -5.65 -6.48
C ASP A 94 -4.80 -5.89 -7.80
N ILE A 95 -4.13 -5.80 -8.93
CA ILE A 95 -4.77 -5.91 -10.24
C ILE A 95 -5.34 -7.33 -10.49
N GLY A 96 -4.67 -8.35 -9.94
CA GLY A 96 -5.09 -9.74 -10.09
C GLY A 96 -6.36 -10.08 -9.31
N THR A 97 -6.58 -9.42 -8.17
CA THR A 97 -7.70 -9.72 -7.26
C THR A 97 -8.81 -8.67 -7.29
N CYS A 98 -8.49 -7.43 -7.56
CA CYS A 98 -9.45 -6.32 -7.54
C CYS A 98 -10.40 -6.26 -8.76
N GLY A 99 -10.15 -7.07 -9.80
CA GLY A 99 -11.01 -7.11 -11.00
C GLY A 99 -10.32 -6.68 -12.30
N GLY A 100 -8.99 -6.71 -12.34
CA GLY A 100 -8.19 -6.41 -13.52
C GLY A 100 -7.92 -4.91 -13.74
N ILE A 101 -7.15 -4.61 -14.77
CA ILE A 101 -6.70 -3.24 -15.11
C ILE A 101 -7.89 -2.26 -15.18
N THR A 102 -8.97 -2.64 -15.84
CA THR A 102 -10.13 -1.76 -16.04
C THR A 102 -10.81 -1.38 -14.72
N GLU A 103 -10.94 -2.32 -13.79
CA GLU A 103 -11.58 -2.05 -12.50
C GLU A 103 -10.66 -1.24 -11.60
N VAL A 104 -9.37 -1.62 -11.52
CA VAL A 104 -8.39 -0.87 -10.73
C VAL A 104 -8.27 0.58 -11.22
N LYS A 105 -8.26 0.82 -12.53
CA LYS A 105 -8.26 2.20 -13.05
C LYS A 105 -9.45 3.02 -12.54
N LYS A 106 -10.65 2.41 -12.49
CA LYS A 106 -11.86 3.09 -11.97
C LYS A 106 -11.76 3.36 -10.47
N VAL A 107 -11.17 2.43 -9.71
CA VAL A 107 -10.90 2.62 -8.27
C VAL A 107 -9.93 3.78 -8.07
N CYS A 108 -8.86 3.85 -8.86
CA CYS A 108 -7.89 4.95 -8.80
C CYS A 108 -8.52 6.31 -9.15
N ASP A 109 -9.39 6.36 -10.17
CA ASP A 109 -10.11 7.58 -10.53
C ASP A 109 -11.06 8.03 -9.42
N MET A 110 -11.72 7.09 -8.74
CA MET A 110 -12.52 7.41 -7.55
C MET A 110 -11.65 7.92 -6.41
N ALA A 111 -10.52 7.27 -6.13
CA ALA A 111 -9.57 7.70 -5.10
C ALA A 111 -9.09 9.14 -5.32
N TYR A 112 -8.82 9.50 -6.56
CA TYR A 112 -8.40 10.86 -6.91
C TYR A 112 -9.44 11.93 -6.54
N VAL A 113 -10.73 11.63 -6.68
CA VAL A 113 -11.83 12.56 -6.27
C VAL A 113 -11.84 12.81 -4.75
N TYR A 114 -11.36 11.84 -3.96
CA TYR A 114 -11.31 11.92 -2.50
C TYR A 114 -9.92 12.31 -1.95
N ASP A 115 -8.99 12.75 -2.82
CA ASP A 115 -7.62 13.12 -2.45
C ASP A 115 -6.84 11.94 -1.80
N VAL A 116 -7.09 10.72 -2.27
CA VAL A 116 -6.44 9.50 -1.80
C VAL A 116 -5.35 9.07 -2.78
N GLY A 117 -4.14 8.83 -2.26
CA GLY A 117 -3.01 8.35 -3.03
C GLY A 117 -3.13 6.88 -3.42
N VAL A 118 -2.34 6.47 -4.40
CA VAL A 118 -2.32 5.09 -4.91
C VAL A 118 -0.91 4.53 -4.91
N GLN A 119 -0.76 3.38 -4.29
CA GLN A 119 0.32 2.42 -4.49
C GLN A 119 -0.33 1.10 -4.92
N VAL A 120 -0.08 0.62 -6.12
CA VAL A 120 -0.65 -0.66 -6.55
C VAL A 120 0.06 -1.79 -5.81
N HIS A 121 -0.70 -2.72 -5.18
CA HIS A 121 -0.14 -3.93 -4.60
C HIS A 121 0.44 -4.81 -5.71
N ALA A 122 1.72 -5.14 -5.63
CA ALA A 122 2.47 -5.85 -6.65
C ALA A 122 3.33 -7.00 -6.08
N CYS A 123 2.71 -7.89 -5.33
CA CYS A 123 3.33 -9.09 -4.77
C CYS A 123 3.03 -10.32 -5.64
N GLY A 124 3.50 -10.31 -6.90
CA GLY A 124 3.14 -11.36 -7.85
C GLY A 124 4.21 -11.64 -8.92
N SER A 125 3.73 -12.10 -10.06
CA SER A 125 4.57 -12.41 -11.21
C SER A 125 5.01 -11.16 -11.99
N PRO A 126 5.96 -11.27 -12.94
CA PRO A 126 6.31 -10.18 -13.84
C PRO A 126 5.11 -9.64 -14.64
N ILE A 127 4.09 -10.45 -14.89
CA ILE A 127 2.83 -10.01 -15.51
C ILE A 127 2.09 -9.04 -14.60
N SER A 128 2.03 -9.33 -13.30
CA SER A 128 1.43 -8.44 -12.29
C SER A 128 2.18 -7.11 -12.22
N THR A 129 3.51 -7.16 -12.19
CA THR A 129 4.36 -5.96 -12.21
C THR A 129 4.11 -5.14 -13.46
N ALA A 130 4.10 -5.76 -14.65
CA ALA A 130 3.84 -5.06 -15.90
C ALA A 130 2.47 -4.37 -15.91
N ALA A 131 1.43 -5.05 -15.38
CA ALA A 131 0.09 -4.48 -15.29
C ALA A 131 0.02 -3.31 -14.28
N ALA A 132 0.71 -3.43 -13.14
CA ALA A 132 0.81 -2.37 -12.14
C ALA A 132 1.46 -1.11 -12.73
N LEU A 133 2.60 -1.25 -13.39
CA LEU A 133 3.31 -0.13 -14.04
C LEU A 133 2.44 0.61 -15.06
N GLN A 134 1.56 -0.09 -15.81
CA GLN A 134 0.64 0.56 -16.75
C GLN A 134 -0.42 1.42 -16.05
N ILE A 135 -0.94 0.95 -14.92
CA ILE A 135 -1.89 1.73 -14.11
C ILE A 135 -1.19 2.93 -13.48
N GLU A 136 -0.06 2.71 -12.85
CA GLU A 136 0.69 3.74 -12.14
C GLU A 136 1.12 4.88 -13.06
N ALA A 137 1.54 4.56 -14.29
CA ALA A 137 1.86 5.56 -15.31
C ALA A 137 0.62 6.33 -15.84
N ALA A 138 -0.60 5.82 -15.62
CA ALA A 138 -1.84 6.36 -16.19
C ALA A 138 -2.72 7.10 -15.17
N ILE A 139 -2.24 7.28 -13.92
CA ILE A 139 -3.00 7.93 -12.85
C ILE A 139 -2.27 9.16 -12.30
N PRO A 140 -2.99 10.22 -11.91
CA PRO A 140 -2.38 11.45 -11.38
C PRO A 140 -2.00 11.37 -9.90
N ASN A 141 -2.57 10.43 -9.15
CA ASN A 141 -2.42 10.26 -7.71
C ASN A 141 -1.50 9.09 -7.32
N PHE A 142 -0.58 8.72 -8.20
CA PHE A 142 0.47 7.75 -7.94
C PHE A 142 1.40 8.24 -6.81
N VAL A 143 1.71 7.36 -5.85
CA VAL A 143 2.60 7.64 -4.73
C VAL A 143 3.95 6.95 -4.91
N ILE A 144 3.95 5.62 -4.98
CA ILE A 144 5.14 4.79 -5.10
C ILE A 144 4.77 3.43 -5.68
N HIS A 145 5.71 2.77 -6.36
CA HIS A 145 5.57 1.38 -6.81
C HIS A 145 6.02 0.41 -5.73
N GLU A 146 5.27 -0.65 -5.52
CA GLU A 146 5.69 -1.76 -4.67
C GLU A 146 6.60 -2.73 -5.42
N HIS A 147 7.83 -2.90 -4.92
CA HIS A 147 8.76 -3.90 -5.44
C HIS A 147 9.02 -4.98 -4.38
N HIS A 148 8.25 -6.05 -4.43
CA HIS A 148 8.33 -7.13 -3.46
C HIS A 148 9.56 -8.03 -3.71
N THR A 149 10.13 -8.58 -2.63
CA THR A 149 11.31 -9.47 -2.69
C THR A 149 11.09 -10.72 -3.55
N TYR A 150 9.86 -11.17 -3.76
CA TYR A 150 9.54 -12.27 -4.70
C TYR A 150 9.95 -11.97 -6.14
N ALA A 151 9.97 -10.71 -6.55
CA ALA A 151 10.44 -10.31 -7.87
C ALA A 151 11.92 -10.69 -8.10
N LEU A 152 12.70 -10.86 -7.05
CA LEU A 152 14.12 -11.26 -7.11
C LEU A 152 14.32 -12.78 -7.14
N SER A 153 13.28 -13.58 -6.89
CA SER A 153 13.37 -15.03 -6.87
C SER A 153 13.56 -15.61 -8.27
N PRO A 154 14.51 -16.53 -8.49
CA PRO A 154 14.78 -17.08 -9.82
C PRO A 154 13.54 -17.65 -10.50
N TYR A 155 12.73 -18.43 -9.79
CA TYR A 155 11.49 -19.01 -10.34
C TYR A 155 10.50 -17.95 -10.82
N ASN A 156 10.47 -16.78 -10.19
CA ASN A 156 9.57 -15.69 -10.59
C ASN A 156 10.10 -14.98 -11.84
N ARG A 157 11.41 -14.72 -11.88
CA ARG A 157 12.08 -14.08 -13.02
C ARG A 157 11.96 -14.91 -14.31
N GLU A 158 11.95 -16.23 -14.17
CA GLU A 158 11.86 -17.19 -15.29
C GLU A 158 10.43 -17.40 -15.81
N LEU A 159 9.39 -16.85 -15.16
CA LEU A 159 7.99 -16.98 -15.59
C LEU A 159 7.68 -16.27 -16.91
N CYS A 160 8.43 -15.26 -17.26
CA CYS A 160 8.21 -14.44 -18.44
C CYS A 160 9.51 -14.24 -19.23
N ILE A 161 9.38 -13.95 -20.52
CA ILE A 161 10.52 -13.58 -21.36
C ILE A 161 11.10 -12.21 -21.04
N TYR A 162 10.32 -11.37 -20.35
CA TYR A 162 10.76 -10.06 -19.85
C TYR A 162 10.78 -10.10 -18.32
N ASP A 163 11.88 -9.64 -17.75
CA ASP A 163 12.06 -9.48 -16.30
C ASP A 163 12.14 -7.98 -16.00
N TYR A 164 11.06 -7.44 -15.45
CA TYR A 164 10.97 -6.03 -15.07
C TYR A 164 11.66 -5.83 -13.73
N GLN A 165 12.88 -5.31 -13.75
CA GLN A 165 13.63 -4.95 -12.56
C GLN A 165 13.89 -3.44 -12.54
N PRO A 166 13.82 -2.79 -11.36
CA PRO A 166 14.10 -1.37 -11.28
C PRO A 166 15.61 -1.11 -11.40
N GLU A 167 15.97 -0.03 -12.11
CA GLU A 167 17.32 0.50 -12.16
C GLU A 167 17.36 1.87 -11.50
N HIS A 168 18.21 2.03 -10.49
CA HIS A 168 18.31 3.29 -9.73
C HIS A 168 16.95 3.82 -9.22
N GLY A 169 16.07 2.93 -8.75
CA GLY A 169 14.75 3.28 -8.24
C GLY A 169 13.71 3.66 -9.31
N ARG A 170 13.91 3.25 -10.56
CA ARG A 170 13.01 3.53 -11.70
C ARG A 170 12.79 2.28 -12.53
N TYR A 171 11.59 2.19 -13.12
CA TYR A 171 11.24 1.24 -14.18
C TYR A 171 11.26 1.90 -15.53
#